data_aa2f32cfbfc104d7106d9caf360b789a
#
_entry.id   aa2f32cfbfc104d7106d9caf360b789a
#
_cell.length_a   1.000
_cell.length_b   1.000
_cell.length_c   1.000
_cell.angle_alpha   90.00
_cell.angle_beta   90.00
_cell.angle_gamma   90.00
#
_symmetry.space_group_name_H-M   'P 1'
#
loop_
_entity.id
_entity.type
_entity.pdbx_description
1 polymer ?
#
loop_
_entity_poly.entity_id
_entity_poly.type
_entity_poly.pdbx_seq_one_letter_code
_entity_poly.pdbx_strand_id
1 'polypeptide(L)'
;MIFADGAKVAYAQVRFTNLDLLGITTKYKMRLTIKDSLSPSKRSQVTMSVSRQLTFDYLGKCDYRDACVFDGTYKADIYRAQEAEIYRVMDPYTEGLIKEEYAENGWMGTPAPYVQFAVDANGQITYEPFCTGMMVNAKYTAYAYYPGEYIWGKDFSEYNKENKKLSDKVLQLYPVYCLPEYQYGFLNDGAYPLTVTLP
;
A
#
# COMPACT_ATOMS: atom_id res chain seq x y z
N MET A 1 12.81 -32.65 -7.55
CA MET A 1 13.86 -32.45 -6.51
C MET A 1 14.04 -33.77 -5.82
N ILE A 2 15.29 -34.28 -5.75
CA ILE A 2 15.62 -35.54 -5.12
C ILE A 2 16.47 -35.19 -3.89
N PHE A 3 16.09 -35.68 -2.73
CA PHE A 3 16.92 -35.53 -1.54
C PHE A 3 18.14 -36.46 -1.67
N ALA A 4 19.31 -35.95 -1.34
CA ALA A 4 20.47 -36.82 -1.17
C ALA A 4 20.21 -37.81 -0.03
N ASP A 5 20.81 -39.01 -0.10
CA ASP A 5 20.58 -40.06 0.89
C ASP A 5 20.94 -39.54 2.29
N GLY A 6 20.01 -39.67 3.24
CA GLY A 6 20.15 -39.15 4.61
C GLY A 6 19.94 -37.65 4.79
N ALA A 7 19.69 -36.88 3.73
CA ALA A 7 19.48 -35.44 3.84
C ALA A 7 18.07 -35.10 4.37
N LYS A 8 18.02 -34.26 5.40
CA LYS A 8 16.77 -33.74 5.98
C LYS A 8 16.27 -32.46 5.29
N VAL A 9 17.10 -31.84 4.45
CA VAL A 9 16.83 -30.59 3.76
C VAL A 9 17.27 -30.69 2.30
N ALA A 10 16.47 -30.24 1.39
CA ALA A 10 16.82 -30.04 -0.01
C ALA A 10 16.52 -28.61 -0.44
N TYR A 11 17.38 -28.07 -1.28
CA TYR A 11 17.27 -26.71 -1.80
C TYR A 11 16.80 -26.77 -3.26
N ALA A 12 15.83 -25.93 -3.60
CA ALA A 12 15.48 -25.65 -4.98
C ALA A 12 15.91 -24.24 -5.33
N GLN A 13 16.68 -24.10 -6.40
CA GLN A 13 17.03 -22.80 -6.94
C GLN A 13 16.01 -22.43 -8.01
N VAL A 14 15.39 -21.26 -7.85
CA VAL A 14 14.51 -20.66 -8.85
C VAL A 14 15.27 -19.51 -9.49
N ARG A 15 15.47 -19.58 -10.81
CA ARG A 15 16.11 -18.54 -11.59
C ARG A 15 15.07 -17.82 -12.42
N PHE A 16 14.98 -16.52 -12.27
CA PHE A 16 14.18 -15.65 -13.12
C PHE A 16 15.05 -15.15 -14.27
N THR A 17 14.55 -15.28 -15.50
CA THR A 17 15.19 -14.74 -16.69
C THR A 17 14.27 -13.70 -17.31
N ASN A 18 14.83 -12.78 -18.10
CA ASN A 18 14.07 -11.74 -18.80
C ASN A 18 13.27 -10.83 -17.85
N LEU A 19 13.89 -10.43 -16.74
CA LEU A 19 13.26 -9.54 -15.74
C LEU A 19 12.89 -8.18 -16.31
N ASP A 20 13.53 -7.75 -17.38
CA ASP A 20 13.24 -6.56 -18.17
C ASP A 20 11.87 -6.60 -18.87
N LEU A 21 11.35 -7.79 -19.12
CA LEU A 21 10.01 -7.98 -19.68
C LEU A 21 8.89 -7.88 -18.63
N LEU A 22 9.23 -7.83 -17.36
CA LEU A 22 8.24 -7.65 -16.29
C LEU A 22 7.64 -6.25 -16.37
N GLY A 23 6.33 -6.18 -16.25
CA GLY A 23 5.63 -4.90 -16.14
C GLY A 23 6.09 -4.12 -14.92
N ILE A 24 6.26 -2.80 -15.06
CA ILE A 24 6.83 -1.92 -14.03
C ILE A 24 5.98 -1.93 -12.76
N THR A 25 4.65 -1.93 -12.91
CA THR A 25 3.70 -1.89 -11.79
C THR A 25 3.15 -3.27 -11.41
N THR A 26 3.54 -4.32 -12.14
CA THR A 26 2.96 -5.66 -11.98
C THR A 26 3.69 -6.44 -10.90
N LYS A 27 2.92 -6.97 -9.96
CA LYS A 27 3.40 -8.00 -9.02
C LYS A 27 3.09 -9.37 -9.58
N TYR A 28 4.11 -10.16 -9.78
CA TYR A 28 3.99 -11.55 -10.22
C TYR A 28 3.99 -12.46 -9.01
N LYS A 29 3.03 -13.39 -8.94
CA LYS A 29 2.95 -14.39 -7.89
C LYS A 29 3.25 -15.76 -8.47
N MET A 30 4.21 -16.46 -7.90
CA MET A 30 4.53 -17.84 -8.23
C MET A 30 4.21 -18.72 -7.03
N ARG A 31 3.42 -19.75 -7.24
CA ARG A 31 3.12 -20.75 -6.23
C ARG A 31 3.94 -22.02 -6.49
N LEU A 32 4.77 -22.38 -5.53
CA LEU A 32 5.49 -23.65 -5.52
C LEU A 32 4.72 -24.63 -4.63
N THR A 33 4.41 -25.81 -5.18
CA THR A 33 3.70 -26.86 -4.45
C THR A 33 4.54 -28.13 -4.45
N ILE A 34 4.75 -28.72 -3.30
CA ILE A 34 5.33 -30.05 -3.16
C ILE A 34 4.22 -31.06 -3.44
N LYS A 35 4.35 -31.79 -4.54
CA LYS A 35 3.47 -32.92 -4.86
C LYS A 35 4.11 -34.21 -4.33
N ASP A 36 3.88 -34.51 -3.08
CA ASP A 36 4.31 -35.75 -2.48
C ASP A 36 3.14 -36.34 -1.69
N SER A 37 2.73 -37.54 -2.08
CA SER A 37 1.67 -38.29 -1.39
C SER A 37 2.06 -38.77 0.00
N LEU A 38 3.38 -38.78 0.30
CA LEU A 38 3.92 -39.19 1.57
C LEU A 38 4.13 -38.08 2.58
N SER A 39 3.96 -36.82 2.15
CA SER A 39 4.13 -35.66 3.02
C SER A 39 2.78 -35.15 3.54
N PRO A 40 2.41 -35.44 4.80
CA PRO A 40 1.19 -34.93 5.40
C PRO A 40 1.32 -33.46 5.86
N SER A 41 2.36 -32.76 5.46
CA SER A 41 2.62 -31.40 5.89
C SER A 41 1.57 -30.44 5.32
N LYS A 42 0.86 -29.72 6.21
CA LYS A 42 -0.03 -28.61 5.84
C LYS A 42 0.72 -27.43 5.17
N ARG A 43 2.07 -27.45 5.16
CA ARG A 43 2.94 -26.43 4.53
C ARG A 43 3.54 -26.91 3.21
N SER A 44 2.75 -27.59 2.40
CA SER A 44 3.18 -28.10 1.08
C SER A 44 3.26 -27.01 0.00
N GLN A 45 2.93 -25.76 0.32
CA GLN A 45 2.88 -24.67 -0.66
C GLN A 45 3.63 -23.44 -0.15
N VAL A 46 4.37 -22.80 -1.05
CA VAL A 46 5.00 -21.49 -0.84
C VAL A 46 4.58 -20.58 -1.99
N THR A 47 4.13 -19.38 -1.67
CA THR A 47 3.89 -18.33 -2.65
C THR A 47 5.02 -17.31 -2.57
N MET A 48 5.67 -17.06 -3.69
CA MET A 48 6.70 -16.03 -3.84
C MET A 48 6.12 -14.90 -4.68
N SER A 49 6.36 -13.66 -4.25
CA SER A 49 6.02 -12.47 -5.03
C SER A 49 7.29 -11.90 -5.64
N VAL A 50 7.22 -11.53 -6.92
CA VAL A 50 8.31 -10.90 -7.65
C VAL A 50 7.78 -9.64 -8.30
N SER A 51 8.49 -8.54 -8.10
CA SER A 51 8.21 -7.25 -8.74
C SER A 51 9.53 -6.65 -9.23
N ARG A 52 9.44 -5.74 -10.19
CA ARG A 52 10.60 -4.98 -10.63
C ARG A 52 11.03 -4.01 -9.54
N GLN A 53 12.32 -3.94 -9.26
CA GLN A 53 12.85 -2.89 -8.39
C GLN A 53 12.88 -1.58 -9.14
N LEU A 54 12.36 -0.52 -8.53
CA LEU A 54 12.32 0.82 -9.09
C LEU A 54 13.39 1.69 -8.44
N THR A 55 13.93 2.62 -9.24
CA THR A 55 14.84 3.67 -8.76
C THR A 55 14.03 4.94 -8.51
N PHE A 56 14.19 5.55 -7.34
CA PHE A 56 13.42 6.72 -6.96
C PHE A 56 14.33 7.95 -6.83
N ASP A 57 13.94 9.03 -7.49
CA ASP A 57 14.56 10.33 -7.37
C ASP A 57 13.77 11.22 -6.41
N TYR A 58 14.49 11.98 -5.60
CA TYR A 58 13.91 12.97 -4.70
C TYR A 58 13.40 14.17 -5.48
N LEU A 59 12.11 14.51 -5.31
CA LEU A 59 11.49 15.67 -5.96
C LEU A 59 11.48 16.92 -5.07
N GLY A 60 11.54 16.75 -3.76
CA GLY A 60 11.40 17.87 -2.82
C GLY A 60 10.40 17.56 -1.72
N LYS A 61 9.79 18.60 -1.14
CA LYS A 61 8.72 18.47 -0.16
C LYS A 61 7.36 18.75 -0.81
N CYS A 62 6.46 17.80 -0.71
CA CYS A 62 5.05 17.96 -1.09
C CYS A 62 4.23 18.51 0.08
N ASP A 63 3.08 19.09 -0.23
CA ASP A 63 2.00 19.26 0.73
C ASP A 63 1.17 17.99 0.78
N TYR A 64 1.08 17.39 1.95
CA TYR A 64 0.30 16.19 2.21
C TYR A 64 -0.87 16.54 3.13
N ARG A 65 -2.08 16.26 2.70
CA ARG A 65 -3.29 16.48 3.47
C ARG A 65 -4.16 15.24 3.42
N ASP A 66 -4.38 14.65 4.58
CA ASP A 66 -5.34 13.57 4.77
C ASP A 66 -6.35 14.02 5.83
N ALA A 67 -7.45 14.62 5.37
CA ALA A 67 -8.42 15.22 6.26
C ALA A 67 -9.28 14.20 7.04
N CYS A 68 -9.09 12.90 6.82
CA CYS A 68 -9.61 11.88 7.72
C CYS A 68 -8.72 11.65 8.94
N VAL A 69 -7.44 11.99 8.82
CA VAL A 69 -6.42 11.72 9.84
C VAL A 69 -5.87 13.01 10.45
N PHE A 70 -5.88 14.12 9.70
CA PHE A 70 -5.34 15.41 10.12
C PHE A 70 -6.28 16.56 9.75
N ASP A 71 -6.37 17.59 10.58
CA ASP A 71 -7.08 18.83 10.24
C ASP A 71 -6.24 19.72 9.30
N GLY A 72 -4.93 19.59 9.33
CA GLY A 72 -4.00 20.45 8.61
C GLY A 72 -3.37 19.83 7.35
N THR A 73 -2.48 20.62 6.76
CA THR A 73 -1.61 20.19 5.66
C THR A 73 -0.17 20.18 6.15
N TYR A 74 0.53 19.10 5.91
CA TYR A 74 1.88 18.89 6.40
C TYR A 74 2.88 18.74 5.24
N LYS A 75 4.15 19.07 5.48
CA LYS A 75 5.24 18.86 4.52
C LYS A 75 5.84 17.48 4.69
N ALA A 76 5.87 16.71 3.62
CA ALA A 76 6.52 15.40 3.57
C ALA A 76 7.48 15.32 2.38
N ASP A 77 8.53 14.51 2.51
CA ASP A 77 9.45 14.26 1.41
C ASP A 77 8.79 13.37 0.36
N ILE A 78 8.89 13.76 -0.91
CA ILE A 78 8.32 13.00 -2.01
C ILE A 78 9.38 12.59 -3.02
N TYR A 79 9.25 11.37 -3.51
CA TYR A 79 10.09 10.75 -4.52
C TYR A 79 9.26 10.28 -5.69
N ARG A 80 9.87 10.24 -6.89
CA ARG A 80 9.25 9.68 -8.10
C ARG A 80 10.14 8.61 -8.70
N ALA A 81 9.55 7.53 -9.18
CA ALA A 81 10.28 6.51 -9.92
C ALA A 81 10.77 7.05 -11.28
N GLN A 82 12.00 6.67 -11.66
CA GLN A 82 12.57 7.04 -12.95
C GLN A 82 11.84 6.37 -14.11
N GLU A 83 11.33 5.17 -13.86
CA GLU A 83 10.75 4.30 -14.88
C GLU A 83 9.25 4.52 -15.14
N ALA A 84 8.54 5.23 -14.23
CA ALA A 84 7.10 5.42 -14.32
C ALA A 84 6.61 6.58 -13.43
N GLU A 85 5.36 7.01 -13.64
CA GLU A 85 4.63 7.92 -12.77
C GLU A 85 4.22 7.22 -11.45
N ILE A 86 5.22 6.79 -10.67
CA ILE A 86 5.02 6.18 -9.35
C ILE A 86 5.68 7.08 -8.32
N TYR A 87 4.93 7.45 -7.31
CA TYR A 87 5.34 8.37 -6.27
C TYR A 87 5.41 7.67 -4.91
N ARG A 88 6.34 8.13 -4.08
CA ARG A 88 6.43 7.77 -2.65
C ARG A 88 6.45 9.03 -1.81
N VAL A 89 5.49 9.16 -0.92
CA VAL A 89 5.51 10.18 0.14
C VAL A 89 6.05 9.50 1.40
N MET A 90 7.16 10.01 1.92
CA MET A 90 7.86 9.39 3.04
C MET A 90 7.28 9.86 4.37
N ASP A 91 7.09 8.91 5.29
CA ASP A 91 6.64 9.15 6.66
C ASP A 91 5.48 10.16 6.79
N PRO A 92 4.39 10.03 5.97
CA PRO A 92 3.32 11.02 5.99
C PRO A 92 2.49 10.96 7.28
N TYR A 93 2.59 9.87 8.01
CA TYR A 93 1.91 9.64 9.29
C TYR A 93 2.94 9.46 10.39
N THR A 94 3.17 10.50 11.19
CA THR A 94 4.09 10.43 12.32
C THR A 94 3.33 10.37 13.64
N GLU A 95 3.94 9.75 14.64
CA GLU A 95 3.38 9.70 16.00
C GLU A 95 3.08 11.10 16.52
N GLY A 96 3.97 12.07 16.27
CA GLY A 96 3.80 13.45 16.72
C GLY A 96 2.57 14.12 16.12
N LEU A 97 2.39 14.00 14.80
CA LEU A 97 1.23 14.58 14.10
C LEU A 97 -0.09 13.95 14.60
N ILE A 98 -0.15 12.63 14.74
CA ILE A 98 -1.37 11.95 15.17
C ILE A 98 -1.72 12.28 16.62
N LYS A 99 -0.73 12.39 17.50
CA LYS A 99 -0.96 12.80 18.88
C LYS A 99 -1.38 14.26 19.03
N GLU A 100 -0.90 15.13 18.15
CA GLU A 100 -1.31 16.52 18.14
C GLU A 100 -2.80 16.66 17.81
N GLU A 101 -3.26 15.95 16.78
CA GLU A 101 -4.63 16.03 16.29
C GLU A 101 -5.63 15.18 17.11
N TYR A 102 -5.19 14.02 17.61
CA TYR A 102 -6.06 12.99 18.19
C TYR A 102 -5.51 12.45 19.52
N ALA A 103 -5.11 13.32 20.43
CA ALA A 103 -4.55 12.95 21.74
C ALA A 103 -5.41 11.95 22.52
N GLU A 104 -6.74 12.02 22.37
CA GLU A 104 -7.70 11.14 23.06
C GLU A 104 -7.79 9.74 22.44
N ASN A 105 -7.56 9.61 21.11
CA ASN A 105 -7.68 8.34 20.41
C ASN A 105 -6.40 7.50 20.45
N GLY A 106 -5.29 8.13 20.76
CA GLY A 106 -4.01 7.46 20.90
C GLY A 106 -3.34 7.08 19.57
N TRP A 107 -2.04 6.97 19.64
CA TRP A 107 -1.18 6.39 18.64
C TRP A 107 -0.71 5.03 19.15
N MET A 108 -1.05 3.96 18.45
CA MET A 108 -0.63 2.61 18.82
C MET A 108 -0.31 1.76 17.60
N GLY A 109 -0.51 2.29 16.40
CA GLY A 109 -0.24 1.58 15.15
C GLY A 109 1.19 1.77 14.66
N THR A 110 1.61 0.89 13.76
CA THR A 110 2.83 1.07 12.98
C THR A 110 2.43 1.62 11.62
N PRO A 111 2.63 2.93 11.36
CA PRO A 111 2.27 3.52 10.08
C PRO A 111 3.12 2.95 8.97
N ALA A 112 2.64 3.08 7.75
CA ALA A 112 3.44 2.81 6.59
C ALA A 112 4.65 3.79 6.56
N PRO A 113 5.87 3.29 6.32
CA PRO A 113 7.06 4.15 6.22
C PRO A 113 7.01 5.06 5.00
N TYR A 114 6.16 4.77 4.07
CA TYR A 114 5.81 5.61 2.92
C TYR A 114 4.42 5.24 2.40
N VAL A 115 3.77 6.19 1.76
CA VAL A 115 2.59 5.95 0.92
C VAL A 115 3.03 5.96 -0.53
N GLN A 116 2.82 4.84 -1.23
CA GLN A 116 3.17 4.70 -2.64
C GLN A 116 1.90 4.61 -3.49
N PHE A 117 1.88 5.36 -4.59
CA PHE A 117 0.80 5.31 -5.56
C PHE A 117 1.34 5.48 -6.99
N ALA A 118 0.62 4.94 -7.96
CA ALA A 118 0.93 5.04 -9.37
C ALA A 118 -0.13 5.87 -10.09
N VAL A 119 0.30 6.66 -11.07
CA VAL A 119 -0.57 7.43 -11.96
C VAL A 119 -0.46 6.85 -13.35
N ASP A 120 -1.57 6.46 -13.96
CA ASP A 120 -1.59 5.94 -15.33
C ASP A 120 -1.65 7.06 -16.37
N ALA A 121 -1.59 6.69 -17.65
CA ALA A 121 -1.63 7.65 -18.77
C ALA A 121 -2.92 8.48 -18.85
N ASN A 122 -3.99 8.04 -18.20
CA ASN A 122 -5.27 8.75 -18.13
C ASN A 122 -5.38 9.62 -16.86
N GLY A 123 -4.34 9.62 -16.03
CA GLY A 123 -4.34 10.32 -14.75
C GLY A 123 -5.07 9.59 -13.62
N GLN A 124 -5.46 8.32 -13.83
CA GLN A 124 -6.05 7.48 -12.78
C GLN A 124 -4.96 7.07 -11.78
N ILE A 125 -5.27 7.16 -10.50
CA ILE A 125 -4.34 6.81 -9.42
C ILE A 125 -4.74 5.47 -8.82
N THR A 126 -3.76 4.62 -8.57
CA THR A 126 -3.90 3.34 -7.86
C THR A 126 -2.84 3.19 -6.78
N TYR A 127 -3.16 2.52 -5.69
CA TYR A 127 -2.25 2.27 -4.57
C TYR A 127 -2.64 1.00 -3.82
N GLU A 128 -1.67 0.44 -3.11
CA GLU A 128 -1.90 -0.68 -2.19
C GLU A 128 -2.42 -0.15 -0.85
N PRO A 129 -3.18 -0.93 -0.08
CA PRO A 129 -3.60 -0.55 1.26
C PRO A 129 -2.42 -0.20 2.16
N PHE A 130 -2.58 0.84 2.97
CA PHE A 130 -1.55 1.29 3.91
C PHE A 130 -2.11 1.62 5.29
N CYS A 131 -1.28 1.45 6.31
CA CYS A 131 -1.60 1.77 7.70
C CYS A 131 -1.36 3.25 7.96
N THR A 132 -2.36 3.95 8.51
CA THR A 132 -2.23 5.36 8.91
C THR A 132 -1.58 5.52 10.28
N GLY A 133 -1.54 4.45 11.09
CA GLY A 133 -1.09 4.51 12.48
C GLY A 133 -2.13 5.09 13.45
N MET A 134 -3.18 5.72 12.97
CA MET A 134 -4.26 6.23 13.82
C MET A 134 -5.04 5.09 14.46
N MET A 135 -5.38 5.27 15.75
CA MET A 135 -6.23 4.32 16.47
C MET A 135 -7.60 4.94 16.73
N VAL A 136 -8.64 4.22 16.38
CA VAL A 136 -10.01 4.57 16.72
C VAL A 136 -10.37 3.95 18.06
N ASN A 137 -10.87 4.77 19.01
CA ASN A 137 -11.20 4.36 20.37
C ASN A 137 -10.03 3.67 21.11
N ALA A 138 -8.80 4.06 20.84
CA ALA A 138 -7.57 3.48 21.40
C ALA A 138 -7.50 1.94 21.28
N LYS A 139 -8.15 1.36 20.26
CA LYS A 139 -8.29 -0.09 20.12
C LYS A 139 -8.08 -0.59 18.69
N TYR A 140 -8.59 0.11 17.69
CA TYR A 140 -8.59 -0.36 16.31
C TYR A 140 -7.73 0.51 15.43
N THR A 141 -6.77 -0.08 14.71
CA THR A 141 -5.90 0.64 13.79
C THR A 141 -6.60 0.94 12.48
N ALA A 142 -6.55 2.20 12.03
CA ALA A 142 -7.12 2.63 10.78
C ALA A 142 -6.17 2.40 9.59
N TYR A 143 -6.70 1.78 8.55
CA TYR A 143 -6.04 1.57 7.26
C TYR A 143 -6.78 2.32 6.17
N ALA A 144 -6.03 2.76 5.17
CA ALA A 144 -6.56 3.35 3.94
C ALA A 144 -6.49 2.30 2.82
N TYR A 145 -7.65 1.96 2.25
CA TYR A 145 -7.79 0.99 1.16
C TYR A 145 -8.17 1.69 -0.14
N TYR A 146 -7.63 1.21 -1.24
CA TYR A 146 -8.17 1.55 -2.55
C TYR A 146 -9.63 1.06 -2.63
N PRO A 147 -10.61 1.87 -3.10
CA PRO A 147 -12.01 1.52 -2.95
C PRO A 147 -12.40 0.17 -3.53
N GLY A 148 -11.87 -0.20 -4.71
CA GLY A 148 -12.13 -1.50 -5.34
C GLY A 148 -11.43 -2.68 -4.68
N GLU A 149 -10.54 -2.45 -3.72
CA GLU A 149 -9.84 -3.51 -2.97
C GLU A 149 -10.42 -3.73 -1.56
N TYR A 150 -11.40 -2.91 -1.17
CA TYR A 150 -12.12 -3.10 0.08
C TYR A 150 -13.00 -4.35 0.01
N ILE A 151 -12.86 -5.26 0.97
CA ILE A 151 -13.46 -6.60 0.91
C ILE A 151 -14.53 -6.87 1.97
N TRP A 152 -14.81 -5.93 2.88
CA TRP A 152 -15.75 -6.13 3.97
C TRP A 152 -17.06 -5.36 3.76
N GLY A 153 -18.14 -6.07 3.44
CA GLY A 153 -19.48 -5.50 3.38
C GLY A 153 -19.78 -4.74 2.08
N LYS A 154 -19.89 -3.41 2.13
CA LYS A 154 -20.30 -2.59 0.99
C LYS A 154 -19.22 -2.52 -0.11
N ASP A 155 -19.63 -2.65 -1.37
CA ASP A 155 -18.76 -2.38 -2.51
C ASP A 155 -18.59 -0.86 -2.69
N PHE A 156 -17.33 -0.42 -2.69
CA PHE A 156 -16.95 0.98 -2.91
C PHE A 156 -16.26 1.21 -4.26
N SER A 157 -16.25 0.23 -5.16
CA SER A 157 -15.54 0.31 -6.45
C SER A 157 -15.97 1.48 -7.33
N GLU A 158 -17.20 1.97 -7.17
CA GLU A 158 -17.70 3.17 -7.88
C GLU A 158 -16.86 4.43 -7.62
N TYR A 159 -16.15 4.49 -6.47
CA TYR A 159 -15.28 5.59 -6.07
C TYR A 159 -13.84 5.46 -6.59
N ASN A 160 -13.51 4.39 -7.31
CA ASN A 160 -12.18 4.25 -7.94
C ASN A 160 -11.85 5.47 -8.80
N LYS A 161 -12.84 5.99 -9.55
CA LYS A 161 -12.71 7.17 -10.43
C LYS A 161 -12.35 8.47 -9.71
N GLU A 162 -12.53 8.52 -8.40
CA GLU A 162 -12.17 9.71 -7.60
C GLU A 162 -10.67 9.74 -7.26
N ASN A 163 -9.96 8.63 -7.45
CA ASN A 163 -8.50 8.57 -7.33
C ASN A 163 -7.88 9.06 -8.63
N LYS A 164 -7.53 10.34 -8.72
CA LYS A 164 -7.15 10.97 -9.99
C LYS A 164 -6.18 12.13 -9.84
N LYS A 165 -5.42 12.37 -10.89
CA LYS A 165 -4.63 13.59 -11.06
C LYS A 165 -5.59 14.75 -11.37
N LEU A 166 -5.66 15.73 -10.48
CA LEU A 166 -6.51 16.92 -10.66
C LEU A 166 -5.83 18.00 -11.50
N SER A 167 -4.51 18.09 -11.43
CA SER A 167 -3.67 18.98 -12.20
C SER A 167 -2.25 18.43 -12.26
N ASP A 168 -1.33 19.11 -12.94
CA ASP A 168 0.08 18.69 -12.99
C ASP A 168 0.75 18.66 -11.62
N LYS A 169 0.19 19.36 -10.64
CA LYS A 169 0.73 19.41 -9.29
C LYS A 169 -0.15 18.76 -8.23
N VAL A 170 -1.41 18.51 -8.50
CA VAL A 170 -2.35 18.03 -7.46
C VAL A 170 -2.83 16.63 -7.79
N LEU A 171 -2.54 15.72 -6.88
CA LEU A 171 -2.91 14.31 -6.94
C LEU A 171 -3.92 14.04 -5.83
N GLN A 172 -5.06 13.45 -6.19
CA GLN A 172 -6.15 13.12 -5.27
C GLN A 172 -6.24 11.60 -5.10
N LEU A 173 -6.12 11.14 -3.86
CA LEU A 173 -6.45 9.79 -3.47
C LEU A 173 -7.78 9.82 -2.69
N TYR A 174 -8.62 8.84 -2.92
CA TYR A 174 -9.92 8.74 -2.28
C TYR A 174 -10.07 7.38 -1.59
N PRO A 175 -9.41 7.19 -0.45
CA PRO A 175 -9.40 5.90 0.22
C PRO A 175 -10.71 5.60 0.95
N VAL A 176 -11.02 4.32 1.04
CA VAL A 176 -11.91 3.79 2.07
C VAL A 176 -11.06 3.56 3.32
N TYR A 177 -11.36 4.28 4.38
CA TYR A 177 -10.73 4.01 5.67
C TYR A 177 -11.41 2.81 6.31
N CYS A 178 -10.65 1.90 6.85
CA CYS A 178 -11.20 0.72 7.47
C CYS A 178 -10.49 0.32 8.75
N LEU A 179 -11.21 -0.40 9.57
CA LEU A 179 -10.75 -1.04 10.79
C LEU A 179 -10.82 -2.55 10.55
N PRO A 180 -9.73 -3.19 10.05
CA PRO A 180 -9.75 -4.59 9.64
C PRO A 180 -10.19 -5.54 10.75
N GLU A 181 -9.77 -5.26 11.99
CA GLU A 181 -10.13 -6.08 13.16
C GLU A 181 -11.64 -6.04 13.45
N TYR A 182 -12.31 -4.99 13.02
CA TYR A 182 -13.75 -4.82 13.18
C TYR A 182 -14.53 -5.09 11.89
N GLN A 183 -13.82 -5.31 10.77
CA GLN A 183 -14.40 -5.51 9.42
C GLN A 183 -15.34 -4.35 9.01
N TYR A 184 -14.99 -3.14 9.40
CA TYR A 184 -15.76 -1.94 9.13
C TYR A 184 -14.97 -0.95 8.30
N GLY A 185 -15.62 -0.41 7.26
CA GLY A 185 -15.04 0.61 6.41
C GLY A 185 -16.00 1.77 6.21
N PHE A 186 -15.44 2.95 6.02
CA PHE A 186 -16.17 4.17 5.76
C PHE A 186 -15.43 5.03 4.73
N LEU A 187 -16.20 5.79 3.97
CA LEU A 187 -15.69 6.87 3.14
C LEU A 187 -15.69 8.15 3.98
N ASN A 188 -14.76 9.00 3.71
CA ASN A 188 -14.78 10.35 4.26
C ASN A 188 -15.74 11.24 3.46
N ASP A 189 -16.97 10.82 3.32
CA ASP A 189 -18.17 11.40 2.66
C ASP A 189 -17.91 12.42 1.56
N GLY A 190 -16.84 12.23 0.75
CA GLY A 190 -16.48 13.09 -0.37
C GLY A 190 -16.01 14.50 -0.02
N ALA A 191 -16.11 14.89 1.26
CA ALA A 191 -15.76 16.24 1.66
C ALA A 191 -14.26 16.49 1.74
N TYR A 192 -13.47 15.45 1.99
CA TYR A 192 -12.04 15.59 2.31
C TYR A 192 -11.19 14.44 1.76
N PRO A 193 -10.92 14.42 0.45
CA PRO A 193 -9.98 13.44 -0.12
C PRO A 193 -8.58 13.65 0.46
N LEU A 194 -7.78 12.59 0.43
CA LEU A 194 -6.35 12.71 0.62
C LEU A 194 -5.75 13.42 -0.60
N THR A 195 -5.00 14.49 -0.39
CA THR A 195 -4.35 15.23 -1.47
C THR A 195 -2.86 15.32 -1.26
N VAL A 196 -2.13 15.19 -2.38
CA VAL A 196 -0.68 15.41 -2.46
C VAL A 196 -0.43 16.51 -3.47
N THR A 197 0.12 17.65 -3.01
CA THR A 197 0.53 18.73 -3.91
C THR A 197 2.03 18.66 -4.11
N LEU A 198 2.44 18.42 -5.36
CA LEU A 198 3.85 18.33 -5.75
C LEU A 198 4.58 19.66 -5.58
N PRO A 199 5.89 19.64 -5.35
CA PRO A 199 6.70 20.86 -5.21
C PRO A 199 6.74 21.74 -6.46
#